data_2385803c3d6fba3b5961b7a942dfa895
#
_entry.id   2385803c3d6fba3b5961b7a942dfa895
#
_cell.length_a   1.000
_cell.length_b   1.000
_cell.length_c   1.000
_cell.angle_alpha   90.00
_cell.angle_beta   90.00
_cell.angle_gamma   90.00
#
_symmetry.space_group_name_H-M   'P 1'
#
loop_
_entity.id
_entity.type
_entity.pdbx_description
1 polymer ?
#
loop_
_entity_poly.entity_id
_entity_poly.type
_entity_poly.pdbx_seq_one_letter_code
_entity_poly.pdbx_strand_id
1 'polypeptide(L)'
;TLIENCQRLIQRKKIMVNIKLQCFGLLLLAPLTACVAPQNSSFKFVEASIADIQSAIMQGDSTCHEIVAGYIQRIEAYDQSRNINAITQINPHALEKADAIDLAVSRNEAMPELFCAPLLIKDNFDTHDMVTTGGSIALINSVPPNDAFMVRKLREAGAIVLAKTNMAEWAFSPRETVSSSYGRTANAYDVDFVPAGSSGGTASSVAASLGVAGMGSDTGNSIRGPSSHLALFGLRSTIGLTSRDGVIPLVFDRDIAGPMARTVEDGARLFNVIAGYDPADSLTLPDKREENYLDFLNSDGLEGKRLGVFRSLVDHDDADPEIKAIFLQAISDLAAAGAIIVDPLEIRDFQVLSDQIPFCGRFRYDVGQYFKSLE
;
A
#
# COMPACT_ATOMS: atom_id res chain seq x y z
N THR A 1 44.27 19.50 -8.51
CA THR A 1 44.85 20.35 -7.45
C THR A 1 44.28 20.09 -6.07
N LEU A 2 43.23 19.29 -5.90
CA LEU A 2 42.70 18.88 -4.57
C LEU A 2 43.08 17.45 -4.19
N ILE A 3 43.53 16.64 -5.14
CA ILE A 3 43.96 15.24 -4.93
C ILE A 3 45.40 15.17 -4.43
N GLU A 4 46.25 16.13 -4.73
CA GLU A 4 47.65 16.15 -4.31
C GLU A 4 47.86 16.57 -2.85
N ASN A 5 46.87 17.22 -2.21
CA ASN A 5 46.97 17.62 -0.81
C ASN A 5 46.54 16.50 0.19
N CYS A 6 45.81 15.49 -0.24
CA CYS A 6 45.45 14.36 0.62
C CYS A 6 46.56 13.31 0.78
N GLN A 7 47.47 13.20 -0.21
CA GLN A 7 48.57 12.23 -0.13
C GLN A 7 49.77 12.69 0.72
N ARG A 8 49.89 13.96 1.04
CA ARG A 8 50.94 14.50 1.90
C ARG A 8 50.68 14.42 3.41
N LEU A 9 49.48 14.13 3.83
CA LEU A 9 49.10 14.00 5.25
C LEU A 9 49.26 12.58 5.81
N ILE A 10 49.47 11.56 4.99
CA ILE A 10 49.59 10.17 5.40
C ILE A 10 51.08 9.76 5.65
N GLN A 11 52.06 10.55 5.23
CA GLN A 11 53.47 10.19 5.33
C GLN A 11 54.25 10.82 6.51
N ARG A 12 53.59 11.51 7.44
CA ARG A 12 54.25 12.06 8.63
C ARG A 12 53.65 11.61 9.95
N LYS A 13 53.82 10.35 10.31
CA LYS A 13 53.87 9.91 11.73
C LYS A 13 54.37 8.45 11.82
N LYS A 14 55.64 8.22 11.47
CA LYS A 14 56.42 7.15 12.06
C LYS A 14 57.53 7.84 12.84
N ILE A 15 57.33 8.06 14.11
CA ILE A 15 58.39 8.32 15.10
C ILE A 15 58.17 7.31 16.20
N MET A 16 59.16 6.38 16.32
CA MET A 16 59.28 5.45 17.41
C MET A 16 59.57 6.20 18.72
N VAL A 17 58.89 5.84 19.77
CA VAL A 17 59.39 6.04 21.13
C VAL A 17 59.31 4.72 21.88
N ASN A 18 60.50 4.11 22.10
CA ASN A 18 60.72 3.04 23.04
C ASN A 18 60.72 3.64 24.45
N ILE A 19 59.85 3.16 25.35
CA ILE A 19 60.01 3.31 26.79
C ILE A 19 59.69 1.98 27.44
N LYS A 20 60.66 1.56 28.28
CA LYS A 20 60.71 0.30 29.00
C LYS A 20 59.64 0.16 30.09
N LEU A 21 59.23 -1.08 30.31
CA LEU A 21 58.43 -1.61 31.39
C LEU A 21 58.82 -1.06 32.77
N GLN A 22 57.79 -0.73 33.54
CA GLN A 22 57.71 -1.08 34.95
C GLN A 22 56.29 -1.40 35.37
N CYS A 23 56.11 -2.59 35.94
CA CYS A 23 54.84 -3.12 36.43
C CYS A 23 54.32 -2.32 37.63
N PHE A 24 53.06 -1.93 37.60
CA PHE A 24 52.23 -1.85 38.80
C PHE A 24 50.77 -2.16 38.40
N GLY A 25 50.24 -3.22 39.01
CA GLY A 25 48.90 -3.68 38.76
C GLY A 25 47.85 -2.73 39.37
N LEU A 26 46.90 -2.31 38.54
CA LEU A 26 45.60 -1.83 38.98
C LEU A 26 44.58 -2.48 38.05
N LEU A 27 43.77 -3.41 38.57
CA LEU A 27 42.58 -3.92 37.91
C LEU A 27 41.56 -2.77 37.81
N LEU A 28 41.49 -2.15 36.65
CA LEU A 28 40.36 -1.31 36.27
C LEU A 28 39.39 -2.20 35.49
N LEU A 29 38.26 -2.53 36.10
CA LEU A 29 37.06 -3.04 35.41
C LEU A 29 36.58 -1.96 34.43
N ALA A 30 36.97 -2.08 33.17
CA ALA A 30 36.33 -1.32 32.09
C ALA A 30 34.98 -1.97 31.80
N PRO A 31 33.87 -1.19 31.70
CA PRO A 31 32.63 -1.73 31.20
C PRO A 31 32.86 -2.12 29.74
N LEU A 32 32.67 -3.38 29.41
CA LEU A 32 32.49 -3.85 28.02
C LEU A 32 31.21 -3.23 27.50
N THR A 33 31.28 -2.03 26.95
CA THR A 33 30.28 -1.57 25.97
C THR A 33 30.46 -2.43 24.73
N ALA A 34 29.70 -3.50 24.64
CA ALA A 34 29.56 -4.22 23.41
C ALA A 34 28.98 -3.22 22.37
N CYS A 35 29.83 -2.76 21.45
CA CYS A 35 29.36 -2.20 20.22
C CYS A 35 28.60 -3.34 19.54
N VAL A 36 27.28 -3.33 19.64
CA VAL A 36 26.39 -4.11 18.75
C VAL A 36 26.67 -3.57 17.36
N ALA A 37 27.43 -4.32 16.57
CA ALA A 37 27.53 -4.05 15.14
C ALA A 37 26.10 -4.07 14.58
N PRO A 38 25.72 -3.15 13.67
CA PRO A 38 24.45 -3.25 13.03
C PRO A 38 24.36 -4.63 12.38
N GLN A 39 23.47 -5.48 12.86
CA GLN A 39 23.12 -6.71 12.18
C GLN A 39 22.55 -6.26 10.83
N ASN A 40 23.27 -6.56 9.75
CA ASN A 40 22.68 -6.45 8.41
C ASN A 40 21.50 -7.42 8.40
N SER A 41 20.30 -6.89 8.55
CA SER A 41 19.08 -7.67 8.39
C SER A 41 19.14 -8.34 7.02
N SER A 42 19.12 -9.67 7.01
CA SER A 42 19.15 -10.47 5.78
C SER A 42 17.76 -10.47 5.09
N PHE A 43 16.77 -9.73 5.65
CA PHE A 43 15.42 -9.71 5.16
C PHE A 43 15.34 -9.12 3.75
N LYS A 44 14.69 -9.85 2.85
CA LYS A 44 14.50 -9.44 1.44
C LYS A 44 13.21 -8.60 1.33
N PHE A 45 13.35 -7.29 1.27
CA PHE A 45 12.23 -6.35 1.16
C PHE A 45 11.49 -6.39 -0.19
N VAL A 46 12.23 -6.63 -1.27
CA VAL A 46 11.68 -6.63 -2.63
C VAL A 46 10.76 -7.83 -2.78
N GLU A 47 9.50 -7.55 -3.13
CA GLU A 47 8.45 -8.56 -3.33
C GLU A 47 8.05 -9.36 -2.08
N ALA A 48 8.45 -8.90 -0.88
CA ALA A 48 8.05 -9.57 0.35
C ALA A 48 6.53 -9.53 0.55
N SER A 49 5.95 -10.65 0.97
CA SER A 49 4.55 -10.77 1.40
C SER A 49 4.39 -10.47 2.90
N ILE A 50 3.14 -10.33 3.35
CA ILE A 50 2.82 -10.25 4.80
C ILE A 50 3.32 -11.52 5.51
N ALA A 51 3.14 -12.68 4.89
CA ALA A 51 3.58 -13.96 5.44
C ALA A 51 5.11 -14.04 5.59
N ASP A 52 5.89 -13.51 4.63
CA ASP A 52 7.36 -13.47 4.73
C ASP A 52 7.81 -12.59 5.90
N ILE A 53 7.19 -11.42 6.09
CA ILE A 53 7.46 -10.52 7.21
C ILE A 53 7.19 -11.23 8.54
N GLN A 54 6.00 -11.80 8.68
CA GLN A 54 5.58 -12.49 9.90
C GLN A 54 6.47 -13.70 10.21
N SER A 55 6.82 -14.48 9.18
CA SER A 55 7.74 -15.60 9.31
C SER A 55 9.12 -15.16 9.82
N ALA A 56 9.71 -14.12 9.22
CA ALA A 56 11.02 -13.63 9.61
C ALA A 56 11.05 -13.17 11.09
N ILE A 57 9.98 -12.50 11.55
CA ILE A 57 9.87 -12.06 12.95
C ILE A 57 9.72 -13.26 13.88
N MET A 58 8.83 -14.20 13.58
CA MET A 58 8.58 -15.35 14.44
C MET A 58 9.75 -16.32 14.49
N GLN A 59 10.62 -16.36 13.47
CA GLN A 59 11.85 -17.15 13.43
C GLN A 59 13.05 -16.42 14.09
N GLY A 60 12.89 -15.13 14.39
CA GLY A 60 13.94 -14.30 14.97
C GLY A 60 15.01 -13.85 13.96
N ASP A 61 14.72 -13.94 12.65
CA ASP A 61 15.61 -13.51 11.58
C ASP A 61 15.61 -11.98 11.41
N SER A 62 14.55 -11.31 11.88
CA SER A 62 14.41 -9.86 11.92
C SER A 62 13.41 -9.44 13.01
N THR A 63 13.41 -8.16 13.35
CA THR A 63 12.40 -7.56 14.22
C THR A 63 11.42 -6.72 13.40
N CYS A 64 10.25 -6.42 13.97
CA CYS A 64 9.29 -5.50 13.34
C CYS A 64 9.91 -4.12 13.15
N HIS A 65 10.69 -3.64 14.13
CA HIS A 65 11.44 -2.39 14.03
C HIS A 65 12.38 -2.37 12.82
N GLU A 66 13.20 -3.42 12.63
CA GLU A 66 14.13 -3.52 11.50
C GLU A 66 13.40 -3.54 10.16
N ILE A 67 12.27 -4.24 10.08
CA ILE A 67 11.45 -4.31 8.86
C ILE A 67 10.84 -2.93 8.55
N VAL A 68 10.22 -2.27 9.51
CA VAL A 68 9.63 -0.94 9.31
C VAL A 68 10.70 0.09 8.98
N ALA A 69 11.84 0.09 9.70
CA ALA A 69 12.98 0.96 9.41
C ALA A 69 13.53 0.73 8.00
N GLY A 70 13.61 -0.53 7.56
CA GLY A 70 14.06 -0.87 6.21
C GLY A 70 13.11 -0.36 5.13
N TYR A 71 11.79 -0.43 5.33
CA TYR A 71 10.83 0.17 4.39
C TYR A 71 10.91 1.70 4.38
N ILE A 72 11.09 2.35 5.53
CA ILE A 72 11.32 3.82 5.59
C ILE A 72 12.57 4.19 4.80
N GLN A 73 13.70 3.50 5.01
CA GLN A 73 14.92 3.71 4.23
C GLN A 73 14.72 3.51 2.73
N ARG A 74 13.88 2.54 2.31
CA ARG A 74 13.54 2.35 0.91
C ARG A 74 12.73 3.50 0.35
N ILE A 75 11.76 4.02 1.09
CA ILE A 75 10.99 5.22 0.69
C ILE A 75 11.94 6.39 0.47
N GLU A 76 12.82 6.69 1.45
CA GLU A 76 13.79 7.78 1.39
C GLU A 76 14.79 7.62 0.24
N ALA A 77 15.22 6.38 -0.03
CA ALA A 77 16.20 6.10 -1.08
C ALA A 77 15.61 6.13 -2.49
N TYR A 78 14.34 5.79 -2.69
CA TYR A 78 13.82 5.52 -4.03
C TYR A 78 12.65 6.42 -4.46
N ASP A 79 11.77 6.86 -3.57
CA ASP A 79 10.55 7.55 -3.99
C ASP A 79 10.84 8.84 -4.76
N GLN A 80 11.54 9.79 -4.14
CA GLN A 80 11.87 11.06 -4.78
C GLN A 80 13.07 10.94 -5.73
N SER A 81 14.10 10.18 -5.35
CA SER A 81 15.35 10.06 -6.12
C SER A 81 15.15 9.38 -7.49
N ARG A 82 14.10 8.57 -7.62
CA ARG A 82 13.70 7.90 -8.87
C ARG A 82 12.50 8.55 -9.55
N ASN A 83 12.07 9.72 -9.08
CA ASN A 83 10.93 10.47 -9.61
C ASN A 83 9.60 9.70 -9.58
N ILE A 84 9.43 8.77 -8.65
CA ILE A 84 8.16 8.04 -8.47
C ILE A 84 7.13 8.99 -7.87
N ASN A 85 7.50 9.71 -6.82
CA ASN A 85 6.66 10.67 -6.09
C ASN A 85 5.31 10.08 -5.68
N ALA A 86 5.36 8.90 -5.07
CA ALA A 86 4.17 8.16 -4.65
C ALA A 86 3.81 8.38 -3.18
N ILE A 87 4.78 8.74 -2.33
CA ILE A 87 4.62 8.94 -0.89
C ILE A 87 4.45 10.44 -0.59
N THR A 88 3.43 10.75 0.21
CA THR A 88 3.16 12.13 0.65
C THR A 88 3.69 12.42 2.05
N GLN A 89 3.58 11.44 2.94
CA GLN A 89 4.02 11.54 4.32
C GLN A 89 4.34 10.16 4.89
N ILE A 90 5.50 10.01 5.54
CA ILE A 90 5.82 8.83 6.35
C ILE A 90 5.22 9.05 7.74
N ASN A 91 4.63 8.00 8.31
CA ASN A 91 4.04 8.09 9.64
C ASN A 91 5.13 8.28 10.71
N PRO A 92 5.13 9.37 11.47
CA PRO A 92 6.12 9.64 12.50
C PRO A 92 6.09 8.62 13.66
N HIS A 93 4.99 7.89 13.82
CA HIS A 93 4.81 6.89 14.88
C HIS A 93 5.03 5.44 14.41
N ALA A 94 5.42 5.21 13.15
CA ALA A 94 5.56 3.86 12.61
C ALA A 94 6.56 3.00 13.40
N LEU A 95 7.72 3.54 13.76
CA LEU A 95 8.75 2.83 14.54
C LEU A 95 8.31 2.58 15.98
N GLU A 96 7.63 3.52 16.63
CA GLU A 96 7.07 3.33 17.98
C GLU A 96 6.07 2.15 18.00
N LYS A 97 5.24 2.03 16.95
CA LYS A 97 4.31 0.89 16.83
C LYS A 97 5.03 -0.42 16.56
N ALA A 98 6.11 -0.39 15.80
CA ALA A 98 6.96 -1.56 15.55
C ALA A 98 7.62 -2.05 16.86
N ASP A 99 8.17 -1.14 17.66
CA ASP A 99 8.74 -1.46 18.98
C ASP A 99 7.72 -2.12 19.91
N ALA A 100 6.47 -1.64 19.90
CA ALA A 100 5.40 -2.24 20.70
C ALA A 100 5.09 -3.68 20.27
N ILE A 101 5.13 -3.96 18.96
CA ILE A 101 4.95 -5.32 18.42
C ILE A 101 6.12 -6.21 18.83
N ASP A 102 7.36 -5.75 18.71
CA ASP A 102 8.54 -6.52 19.13
C ASP A 102 8.50 -6.86 20.62
N LEU A 103 8.02 -5.93 21.45
CA LEU A 103 7.81 -6.19 22.87
C LEU A 103 6.76 -7.28 23.10
N ALA A 104 5.65 -7.26 22.40
CA ALA A 104 4.60 -8.28 22.49
C ALA A 104 5.12 -9.67 22.04
N VAL A 105 5.86 -9.71 20.91
CA VAL A 105 6.53 -10.95 20.44
C VAL A 105 7.48 -11.49 21.50
N SER A 106 8.30 -10.64 22.12
CA SER A 106 9.26 -11.06 23.16
C SER A 106 8.59 -11.65 24.41
N ARG A 107 7.31 -11.30 24.65
CA ARG A 107 6.48 -11.83 25.73
C ARG A 107 5.66 -13.05 25.35
N ASN A 108 5.81 -13.55 24.10
CA ASN A 108 5.01 -14.62 23.53
C ASN A 108 3.48 -14.33 23.59
N GLU A 109 3.09 -13.06 23.42
CA GLU A 109 1.69 -12.69 23.32
C GLU A 109 1.11 -13.21 22.00
N ALA A 110 -0.20 -13.46 21.95
CA ALA A 110 -0.88 -13.86 20.72
C ALA A 110 -0.85 -12.69 19.73
N MET A 111 -0.29 -12.91 18.53
CA MET A 111 -0.20 -11.89 17.51
C MET A 111 -1.49 -11.80 16.68
N PRO A 112 -1.99 -10.58 16.41
CA PRO A 112 -3.14 -10.40 15.53
C PRO A 112 -2.79 -10.69 14.06
N GLU A 113 -3.80 -10.85 13.21
CA GLU A 113 -3.67 -11.38 11.84
C GLU A 113 -2.68 -10.60 10.95
N LEU A 114 -2.63 -9.28 11.08
CA LEU A 114 -1.77 -8.40 10.26
C LEU A 114 -0.58 -7.82 11.04
N PHE A 115 -0.17 -8.46 12.14
CA PHE A 115 0.92 -7.90 12.95
C PHE A 115 2.14 -7.58 12.09
N CYS A 116 2.68 -6.41 12.31
CA CYS A 116 3.83 -5.87 11.60
C CYS A 116 3.69 -5.78 10.07
N ALA A 117 2.48 -5.69 9.51
CA ALA A 117 2.30 -5.43 8.08
C ALA A 117 2.44 -3.92 7.80
N PRO A 118 3.52 -3.43 7.13
CA PRO A 118 3.69 -2.01 6.82
C PRO A 118 2.84 -1.62 5.61
N LEU A 119 1.74 -0.90 5.86
CA LEU A 119 0.73 -0.56 4.88
C LEU A 119 0.83 0.87 4.38
N LEU A 120 0.50 1.05 3.11
CA LEU A 120 0.47 2.31 2.38
C LEU A 120 -0.97 2.77 2.18
N ILE A 121 -1.33 3.93 2.70
CA ILE A 121 -2.72 4.39 2.80
C ILE A 121 -2.94 5.58 1.87
N LYS A 122 -3.86 5.45 0.91
CA LYS A 122 -4.23 6.54 0.01
C LYS A 122 -4.66 7.79 0.78
N ASP A 123 -4.30 8.94 0.28
CA ASP A 123 -4.44 10.22 0.99
C ASP A 123 -5.89 10.74 1.10
N ASN A 124 -6.88 9.95 0.76
CA ASN A 124 -8.29 10.23 1.07
C ASN A 124 -8.87 9.40 2.23
N PHE A 125 -8.06 8.57 2.89
CA PHE A 125 -8.46 7.91 4.14
C PHE A 125 -8.01 8.73 5.32
N ASP A 126 -8.90 8.98 6.24
CA ASP A 126 -8.59 9.66 7.49
C ASP A 126 -7.61 8.84 8.34
N THR A 127 -6.64 9.56 8.88
CA THR A 127 -5.65 9.05 9.82
C THR A 127 -5.45 10.09 10.91
N HIS A 128 -5.73 9.73 12.17
CA HIS A 128 -5.68 10.69 13.29
C HIS A 128 -4.29 11.25 13.60
N ASP A 129 -3.24 10.64 13.06
CA ASP A 129 -1.83 10.95 13.31
C ASP A 129 -1.10 11.55 12.11
N MET A 130 -1.80 11.75 10.99
CA MET A 130 -1.23 12.34 9.76
C MET A 130 -2.26 13.22 9.04
N VAL A 131 -1.79 14.12 8.18
CA VAL A 131 -2.70 14.91 7.35
C VAL A 131 -3.44 14.04 6.34
N THR A 132 -4.67 14.42 6.01
CA THR A 132 -5.50 13.82 4.97
C THR A 132 -5.94 14.93 4.01
N THR A 133 -5.34 14.96 2.82
CA THR A 133 -5.53 16.09 1.89
C THR A 133 -6.50 15.81 0.76
N GLY A 134 -6.81 14.54 0.47
CA GLY A 134 -7.53 14.21 -0.75
C GLY A 134 -6.80 14.63 -2.03
N GLY A 135 -5.49 14.85 -1.95
CA GLY A 135 -4.67 15.40 -3.03
C GLY A 135 -4.79 16.91 -3.20
N SER A 136 -5.56 17.62 -2.35
CA SER A 136 -5.83 19.05 -2.49
C SER A 136 -5.01 19.91 -1.53
N ILE A 137 -4.40 20.98 -2.07
CA ILE A 137 -3.70 21.99 -1.29
C ILE A 137 -4.62 22.67 -0.24
N ALA A 138 -5.94 22.65 -0.49
CA ALA A 138 -6.91 23.22 0.44
C ALA A 138 -6.94 22.51 1.80
N LEU A 139 -6.53 21.23 1.86
CA LEU A 139 -6.50 20.40 3.05
C LEU A 139 -5.08 20.08 3.54
N ILE A 140 -4.06 20.81 3.10
CA ILE A 140 -2.65 20.51 3.38
C ILE A 140 -2.29 20.46 4.87
N ASN A 141 -3.10 21.04 5.73
CA ASN A 141 -2.95 21.04 7.19
C ASN A 141 -4.09 20.30 7.92
N SER A 142 -4.95 19.58 7.17
CA SER A 142 -6.10 18.89 7.76
C SER A 142 -5.67 17.56 8.38
N VAL A 143 -5.66 17.48 9.71
CA VAL A 143 -5.47 16.24 10.46
C VAL A 143 -6.84 15.82 11.01
N PRO A 144 -7.41 14.71 10.55
CA PRO A 144 -8.70 14.23 11.03
C PRO A 144 -8.65 13.87 12.52
N PRO A 145 -9.76 14.04 13.28
CA PRO A 145 -9.80 13.68 14.71
C PRO A 145 -9.75 12.16 14.93
N ASN A 146 -10.16 11.37 13.96
CA ASN A 146 -10.26 9.92 14.04
C ASN A 146 -9.69 9.25 12.79
N ASP A 147 -9.34 7.97 12.90
CA ASP A 147 -9.06 7.12 11.74
C ASP A 147 -10.35 6.79 10.99
N ALA A 148 -10.26 6.65 9.68
CA ALA A 148 -11.29 5.97 8.90
C ALA A 148 -11.58 4.57 9.47
N PHE A 149 -12.83 4.09 9.38
CA PHE A 149 -13.22 2.78 9.91
C PHE A 149 -12.23 1.68 9.50
N MET A 150 -11.87 1.60 8.22
CA MET A 150 -10.95 0.56 7.75
C MET A 150 -9.53 0.74 8.27
N VAL A 151 -9.03 1.98 8.39
CA VAL A 151 -7.70 2.25 8.97
C VAL A 151 -7.65 1.78 10.43
N ARG A 152 -8.69 2.09 11.20
CA ARG A 152 -8.82 1.62 12.58
C ARG A 152 -8.82 0.09 12.65
N LYS A 153 -9.59 -0.59 11.79
CA LYS A 153 -9.62 -2.06 11.72
C LYS A 153 -8.25 -2.67 11.40
N LEU A 154 -7.51 -2.07 10.45
CA LEU A 154 -6.16 -2.50 10.11
C LEU A 154 -5.20 -2.34 11.29
N ARG A 155 -5.26 -1.22 12.01
CA ARG A 155 -4.44 -0.99 13.21
C ARG A 155 -4.79 -1.98 14.33
N GLU A 156 -6.09 -2.23 14.57
CA GLU A 156 -6.57 -3.22 15.54
C GLU A 156 -6.08 -4.64 15.21
N ALA A 157 -5.95 -4.96 13.92
CA ALA A 157 -5.37 -6.21 13.44
C ALA A 157 -3.82 -6.24 13.47
N GLY A 158 -3.15 -5.21 14.03
CA GLY A 158 -1.71 -5.15 14.20
C GLY A 158 -0.93 -4.62 13.01
N ALA A 159 -1.60 -4.14 11.96
CA ALA A 159 -0.92 -3.51 10.84
C ALA A 159 -0.31 -2.15 11.25
N ILE A 160 0.78 -1.79 10.59
CA ILE A 160 1.42 -0.49 10.75
C ILE A 160 1.05 0.40 9.57
N VAL A 161 0.35 1.49 9.83
CA VAL A 161 0.19 2.54 8.82
C VAL A 161 1.56 3.19 8.62
N LEU A 162 2.24 2.79 7.54
CA LEU A 162 3.62 3.20 7.27
C LEU A 162 3.68 4.61 6.69
N ALA A 163 2.82 4.90 5.72
CA ALA A 163 2.84 6.16 4.99
C ALA A 163 1.50 6.46 4.32
N LYS A 164 1.27 7.76 4.05
CA LYS A 164 0.23 8.23 3.15
C LYS A 164 0.75 8.26 1.72
N THR A 165 -0.12 8.00 0.75
CA THR A 165 0.25 7.93 -0.66
C THR A 165 -0.50 8.97 -1.49
N ASN A 166 0.21 9.54 -2.49
CA ASN A 166 -0.36 10.52 -3.39
C ASN A 166 -1.56 9.97 -4.18
N MET A 167 -2.44 10.84 -4.57
CA MET A 167 -3.64 10.51 -5.33
C MET A 167 -4.00 11.60 -6.31
N ALA A 168 -4.79 11.29 -7.33
CA ALA A 168 -5.40 12.34 -8.15
C ALA A 168 -6.33 13.18 -7.27
N GLU A 169 -6.20 14.49 -7.36
CA GLU A 169 -6.93 15.45 -6.53
C GLU A 169 -8.44 15.16 -6.53
N TRP A 170 -9.04 15.05 -5.34
CA TRP A 170 -10.44 14.67 -5.11
C TRP A 170 -10.87 13.39 -5.82
N ALA A 171 -9.93 12.52 -6.18
CA ALA A 171 -10.15 11.28 -6.92
C ALA A 171 -10.75 11.45 -8.34
N PHE A 172 -10.71 12.64 -8.93
CA PHE A 172 -11.39 12.96 -10.21
C PHE A 172 -10.73 12.35 -11.45
N SER A 173 -9.41 12.09 -11.46
CA SER A 173 -8.75 11.54 -12.64
C SER A 173 -8.61 10.02 -12.58
N PRO A 174 -9.16 9.25 -13.54
CA PRO A 174 -8.90 7.83 -13.68
C PRO A 174 -7.62 7.53 -14.50
N ARG A 175 -7.06 8.53 -15.21
CA ARG A 175 -5.99 8.36 -16.20
C ARG A 175 -4.59 8.58 -15.63
N GLU A 176 -4.48 9.48 -14.67
CA GLU A 176 -3.21 9.90 -14.09
C GLU A 176 -3.39 10.28 -12.62
N THR A 177 -2.30 10.32 -11.88
CA THR A 177 -2.28 10.73 -10.48
C THR A 177 -1.51 12.02 -10.35
N VAL A 178 -2.27 13.12 -10.27
CA VAL A 178 -1.75 14.48 -10.09
C VAL A 178 -2.54 15.16 -8.98
N SER A 179 -1.85 15.78 -8.05
CA SER A 179 -2.42 16.55 -6.95
C SER A 179 -1.84 17.95 -6.89
N SER A 180 -2.64 18.92 -6.43
CA SER A 180 -2.15 20.28 -6.17
C SER A 180 -1.27 20.34 -4.90
N SER A 181 -1.42 19.37 -4.00
CA SER A 181 -0.63 19.26 -2.76
C SER A 181 0.77 18.69 -2.98
N TYR A 182 0.91 17.64 -3.82
CA TYR A 182 2.16 16.86 -3.92
C TYR A 182 2.65 16.64 -5.37
N GLY A 183 1.95 17.15 -6.38
CA GLY A 183 2.35 17.02 -7.78
C GLY A 183 2.00 15.67 -8.42
N ARG A 184 2.77 15.28 -9.44
CA ARG A 184 2.52 14.07 -10.26
C ARG A 184 3.23 12.86 -9.69
N THR A 185 2.52 11.74 -9.61
CA THR A 185 3.10 10.41 -9.39
C THR A 185 3.36 9.73 -10.75
N ALA A 186 4.50 9.05 -10.86
CA ALA A 186 4.88 8.27 -12.03
C ALA A 186 4.65 6.76 -11.82
N ASN A 187 4.68 6.01 -12.91
CA ASN A 187 4.66 4.55 -12.89
C ASN A 187 5.99 4.00 -12.36
N ALA A 188 5.96 3.06 -11.42
CA ALA A 188 7.16 2.54 -10.78
C ALA A 188 8.03 1.66 -11.69
N TYR A 189 7.47 1.09 -12.76
CA TYR A 189 8.24 0.31 -13.75
C TYR A 189 8.94 1.21 -14.77
N ASP A 190 8.29 2.33 -15.14
CA ASP A 190 8.85 3.31 -16.05
C ASP A 190 8.24 4.69 -15.77
N VAL A 191 9.07 5.63 -15.31
CA VAL A 191 8.64 6.95 -14.86
C VAL A 191 8.13 7.87 -15.97
N ASP A 192 8.34 7.52 -17.23
CA ASP A 192 7.77 8.23 -18.37
C ASP A 192 6.30 7.92 -18.58
N PHE A 193 5.80 6.83 -17.97
CA PHE A 193 4.40 6.43 -18.03
C PHE A 193 3.60 6.86 -16.78
N VAL A 194 2.27 6.87 -16.95
CA VAL A 194 1.34 7.15 -15.86
C VAL A 194 0.99 5.87 -15.09
N PRO A 195 0.73 5.97 -13.78
CA PRO A 195 0.27 4.83 -12.98
C PRO A 195 -1.24 4.63 -13.06
N ALA A 196 -1.96 5.30 -13.99
CA ALA A 196 -3.39 5.56 -13.93
C ALA A 196 -3.77 6.37 -12.65
N GLY A 197 -5.05 6.38 -12.28
CA GLY A 197 -5.55 7.12 -11.11
C GLY A 197 -6.91 6.58 -10.65
N SER A 198 -7.33 7.04 -9.53
CA SER A 198 -6.79 8.05 -8.63
C SER A 198 -5.87 7.51 -7.54
N SER A 199 -5.72 6.17 -7.38
CA SER A 199 -4.87 5.53 -6.36
C SER A 199 -3.45 5.20 -6.90
N GLY A 200 -2.91 6.02 -7.82
CA GLY A 200 -1.63 5.74 -8.47
C GLY A 200 -0.44 5.80 -7.50
N GLY A 201 -0.50 6.63 -6.47
CA GLY A 201 0.53 6.65 -5.43
C GLY A 201 0.58 5.33 -4.66
N THR A 202 -0.57 4.79 -4.23
CA THR A 202 -0.63 3.48 -3.58
C THR A 202 -0.09 2.39 -4.52
N ALA A 203 -0.55 2.38 -5.78
CA ALA A 203 -0.11 1.38 -6.73
C ALA A 203 1.41 1.43 -6.99
N SER A 204 1.95 2.62 -7.31
CA SER A 204 3.39 2.78 -7.59
C SER A 204 4.26 2.43 -6.39
N SER A 205 3.84 2.82 -5.19
CA SER A 205 4.61 2.51 -3.97
C SER A 205 4.58 1.02 -3.62
N VAL A 206 3.44 0.31 -3.80
CA VAL A 206 3.35 -1.15 -3.61
C VAL A 206 4.19 -1.89 -4.65
N ALA A 207 4.09 -1.50 -5.94
CA ALA A 207 4.89 -2.11 -7.01
C ALA A 207 6.40 -1.90 -6.81
N ALA A 208 6.82 -0.72 -6.32
CA ALA A 208 8.22 -0.44 -5.97
C ALA A 208 8.69 -1.08 -4.66
N SER A 209 7.86 -1.89 -3.99
CA SER A 209 8.15 -2.47 -2.67
C SER A 209 8.56 -1.41 -1.63
N LEU A 210 7.83 -0.29 -1.57
CA LEU A 210 7.97 0.75 -0.55
C LEU A 210 7.07 0.47 0.68
N GLY A 211 6.29 -0.57 0.61
CA GLY A 211 5.47 -1.17 1.65
C GLY A 211 5.01 -2.55 1.20
N VAL A 212 4.40 -3.33 2.08
CA VAL A 212 3.99 -4.69 1.74
C VAL A 212 2.72 -4.71 0.89
N ALA A 213 1.77 -3.86 1.19
CA ALA A 213 0.51 -3.69 0.49
C ALA A 213 -0.08 -2.30 0.81
N GLY A 214 -1.24 -1.97 0.25
CA GLY A 214 -1.85 -0.68 0.51
C GLY A 214 -3.36 -0.67 0.34
N MET A 215 -3.96 0.49 0.66
CA MET A 215 -5.38 0.77 0.52
C MET A 215 -5.62 1.81 -0.56
N GLY A 216 -6.57 1.54 -1.42
CA GLY A 216 -7.08 2.46 -2.42
C GLY A 216 -8.58 2.66 -2.34
N SER A 217 -9.11 3.63 -3.08
CA SER A 217 -10.55 3.82 -3.26
C SER A 217 -10.90 3.83 -4.75
N ASP A 218 -12.09 3.36 -5.11
CA ASP A 218 -12.54 3.19 -6.49
C ASP A 218 -13.99 3.64 -6.64
N THR A 219 -14.20 4.69 -7.41
CA THR A 219 -15.52 5.18 -7.80
C THR A 219 -15.94 4.64 -9.17
N GLY A 220 -14.98 4.52 -10.09
CA GLY A 220 -15.21 4.03 -11.44
C GLY A 220 -14.02 3.25 -12.03
N ASN A 221 -12.81 3.43 -11.48
CA ASN A 221 -11.58 2.80 -11.98
C ASN A 221 -10.42 2.80 -10.95
N SER A 222 -10.54 3.54 -9.88
CA SER A 222 -9.37 4.09 -9.16
C SER A 222 -8.62 3.10 -8.26
N ILE A 223 -9.04 1.84 -8.13
CA ILE A 223 -8.23 0.70 -7.66
C ILE A 223 -7.79 -0.13 -8.88
N ARG A 224 -8.75 -0.51 -9.72
CA ARG A 224 -8.57 -1.46 -10.82
C ARG A 224 -7.60 -0.96 -11.89
N GLY A 225 -7.74 0.28 -12.34
CA GLY A 225 -6.85 0.89 -13.32
C GLY A 225 -5.40 0.98 -12.84
N PRO A 226 -5.11 1.61 -11.68
CA PRO A 226 -3.75 1.64 -11.15
C PRO A 226 -3.18 0.23 -10.88
N SER A 227 -3.97 -0.72 -10.40
CA SER A 227 -3.51 -2.11 -10.21
C SER A 227 -3.15 -2.77 -11.54
N SER A 228 -3.94 -2.54 -12.59
CA SER A 228 -3.64 -3.06 -13.93
C SER A 228 -2.35 -2.46 -14.51
N HIS A 229 -2.13 -1.15 -14.37
CA HIS A 229 -0.93 -0.48 -14.86
C HIS A 229 0.35 -0.91 -14.13
N LEU A 230 0.23 -1.47 -12.92
CA LEU A 230 1.35 -1.79 -12.05
C LEU A 230 1.42 -3.25 -11.63
N ALA A 231 0.75 -4.14 -12.38
CA ALA A 231 0.75 -5.59 -12.20
C ALA A 231 0.40 -6.02 -10.75
N LEU A 232 -0.60 -5.38 -10.15
CA LEU A 232 -1.07 -5.66 -8.80
C LEU A 232 -2.42 -6.37 -8.79
N PHE A 233 -2.67 -7.12 -7.73
CA PHE A 233 -4.02 -7.48 -7.31
C PHE A 233 -4.71 -6.26 -6.71
N GLY A 234 -5.86 -5.88 -7.26
CA GLY A 234 -6.68 -4.78 -6.75
C GLY A 234 -8.13 -5.21 -6.63
N LEU A 235 -8.69 -5.15 -5.42
CA LEU A 235 -10.05 -5.59 -5.17
C LEU A 235 -11.00 -4.40 -4.99
N ARG A 236 -11.93 -4.25 -5.95
CA ARG A 236 -13.14 -3.47 -5.78
C ARG A 236 -14.27 -4.43 -5.38
N SER A 237 -14.65 -4.41 -4.12
CA SER A 237 -15.70 -5.28 -3.59
C SER A 237 -17.11 -4.87 -4.05
N THR A 238 -18.10 -5.69 -3.71
CA THR A 238 -19.50 -5.28 -3.76
C THR A 238 -19.75 -4.15 -2.76
N ILE A 239 -20.55 -3.16 -3.16
CA ILE A 239 -20.92 -2.05 -2.28
C ILE A 239 -21.62 -2.58 -1.02
N GLY A 240 -21.28 -2.03 0.14
CA GLY A 240 -21.78 -2.45 1.44
C GLY A 240 -20.97 -3.56 2.12
N LEU A 241 -19.92 -4.10 1.48
CA LEU A 241 -18.97 -5.02 2.14
C LEU A 241 -17.86 -4.27 2.89
N THR A 242 -17.50 -3.07 2.46
CA THR A 242 -16.51 -2.22 3.14
C THR A 242 -17.13 -0.85 3.45
N SER A 243 -16.77 -0.29 4.60
CA SER A 243 -17.25 1.03 5.03
C SER A 243 -16.54 2.15 4.28
N ARG A 244 -17.22 3.29 4.11
CA ARG A 244 -16.67 4.54 3.57
C ARG A 244 -16.54 5.61 4.65
N ASP A 245 -16.82 5.28 5.90
CA ASP A 245 -16.64 6.19 7.04
C ASP A 245 -15.17 6.63 7.15
N GLY A 246 -14.96 7.94 7.22
CA GLY A 246 -13.62 8.54 7.20
C GLY A 246 -12.89 8.47 5.87
N VAL A 247 -13.59 8.24 4.74
CA VAL A 247 -13.01 8.33 3.39
C VAL A 247 -13.58 9.54 2.68
N ILE A 248 -12.70 10.48 2.26
CA ILE A 248 -13.13 11.64 1.47
C ILE A 248 -13.85 11.15 0.22
N PRO A 249 -15.13 11.52 0.02
CA PRO A 249 -15.95 11.00 -1.07
C PRO A 249 -15.67 11.68 -2.41
N LEU A 250 -15.87 10.93 -3.52
CA LEU A 250 -16.05 11.48 -4.85
C LEU A 250 -17.51 11.33 -5.30
N VAL A 251 -18.05 10.12 -5.29
CA VAL A 251 -19.47 9.81 -5.53
C VAL A 251 -19.89 8.80 -4.47
N PHE A 252 -20.46 9.28 -3.38
CA PHE A 252 -20.67 8.51 -2.15
C PHE A 252 -21.40 7.17 -2.35
N ASP A 253 -22.38 7.12 -3.23
CA ASP A 253 -23.13 5.89 -3.52
C ASP A 253 -22.44 4.95 -4.52
N ARG A 254 -21.22 5.26 -4.96
CA ARG A 254 -20.40 4.45 -5.86
C ARG A 254 -18.99 4.17 -5.32
N ASP A 255 -18.55 4.98 -4.35
CA ASP A 255 -17.21 4.84 -3.77
C ASP A 255 -17.09 3.52 -3.02
N ILE A 256 -16.02 2.81 -3.27
CA ILE A 256 -15.63 1.60 -2.56
C ILE A 256 -14.15 1.71 -2.25
N ALA A 257 -13.79 1.34 -1.04
CA ALA A 257 -12.40 1.23 -0.64
C ALA A 257 -11.97 -0.24 -0.58
N GLY A 258 -10.71 -0.52 -0.89
CA GLY A 258 -10.23 -1.89 -0.96
C GLY A 258 -8.71 -2.02 -1.05
N PRO A 259 -8.20 -3.26 -0.92
CA PRO A 259 -6.78 -3.53 -0.92
C PRO A 259 -6.17 -3.50 -2.31
N MET A 260 -4.88 -3.14 -2.33
CA MET A 260 -3.97 -3.21 -3.47
C MET A 260 -2.70 -3.92 -3.01
N ALA A 261 -2.38 -5.07 -3.57
CA ALA A 261 -1.29 -5.93 -3.12
C ALA A 261 -0.58 -6.60 -4.30
N ARG A 262 0.62 -7.13 -4.09
CA ARG A 262 1.35 -7.91 -5.09
C ARG A 262 0.80 -9.32 -5.24
N THR A 263 0.24 -9.87 -4.16
CA THR A 263 -0.33 -11.23 -4.15
C THR A 263 -1.82 -11.21 -3.86
N VAL A 264 -2.54 -12.22 -4.35
CA VAL A 264 -3.97 -12.42 -4.03
C VAL A 264 -4.13 -12.73 -2.55
N GLU A 265 -3.20 -13.47 -1.95
CA GLU A 265 -3.23 -13.81 -0.53
C GLU A 265 -3.16 -12.57 0.36
N ASP A 266 -2.19 -11.66 0.14
CA ASP A 266 -2.10 -10.43 0.91
C ASP A 266 -3.36 -9.56 0.75
N GLY A 267 -3.90 -9.48 -0.48
CA GLY A 267 -5.17 -8.80 -0.73
C GLY A 267 -6.34 -9.41 0.03
N ALA A 268 -6.43 -10.74 0.09
CA ALA A 268 -7.48 -11.45 0.84
C ALA A 268 -7.33 -11.28 2.36
N ARG A 269 -6.10 -11.30 2.90
CA ARG A 269 -5.80 -11.01 4.31
C ARG A 269 -6.26 -9.60 4.71
N LEU A 270 -5.93 -8.61 3.90
CA LEU A 270 -6.41 -7.24 4.13
C LEU A 270 -7.94 -7.16 4.05
N PHE A 271 -8.54 -7.85 3.06
CA PHE A 271 -9.98 -7.83 2.87
C PHE A 271 -10.73 -8.51 4.03
N ASN A 272 -10.19 -9.58 4.62
CA ASN A 272 -10.72 -10.19 5.83
C ASN A 272 -10.90 -9.18 6.96
N VAL A 273 -9.92 -8.29 7.14
CA VAL A 273 -9.92 -7.31 8.23
C VAL A 273 -10.86 -6.14 7.95
N ILE A 274 -10.87 -5.63 6.71
CA ILE A 274 -11.62 -4.39 6.38
C ILE A 274 -13.08 -4.63 6.03
N ALA A 275 -13.45 -5.85 5.59
CA ALA A 275 -14.84 -6.19 5.28
C ALA A 275 -15.65 -6.31 6.57
N GLY A 276 -16.84 -5.72 6.60
CA GLY A 276 -17.74 -5.86 7.73
C GLY A 276 -18.71 -4.70 7.89
N TYR A 277 -19.58 -4.86 8.86
CA TYR A 277 -20.60 -3.89 9.20
C TYR A 277 -20.02 -2.71 9.97
N ASP A 278 -20.43 -1.53 9.55
CA ASP A 278 -20.17 -0.27 10.21
C ASP A 278 -21.49 0.50 10.38
N PRO A 279 -21.96 0.73 11.61
CA PRO A 279 -23.19 1.48 11.83
C PRO A 279 -23.14 2.94 11.36
N ALA A 280 -21.92 3.51 11.15
CA ALA A 280 -21.75 4.86 10.61
C ALA A 280 -21.94 4.92 9.09
N ASP A 281 -21.77 3.80 8.37
CA ASP A 281 -22.05 3.69 6.94
C ASP A 281 -23.30 2.87 6.66
N SER A 282 -24.40 3.55 6.37
CA SER A 282 -25.73 2.95 6.15
C SER A 282 -25.81 1.97 4.97
N LEU A 283 -24.79 1.92 4.09
CA LEU A 283 -24.76 0.93 3.00
C LEU A 283 -24.13 -0.40 3.44
N THR A 284 -23.41 -0.44 4.55
CA THR A 284 -22.86 -1.70 5.07
C THR A 284 -23.97 -2.56 5.69
N LEU A 285 -23.88 -3.87 5.50
CA LEU A 285 -24.90 -4.80 5.94
C LEU A 285 -24.28 -5.83 6.88
N PRO A 286 -24.93 -6.12 8.06
CA PRO A 286 -24.34 -6.96 9.11
C PRO A 286 -23.92 -8.35 8.66
N ASP A 287 -24.69 -8.99 7.78
CA ASP A 287 -24.55 -10.41 7.45
C ASP A 287 -24.13 -10.65 6.00
N LYS A 288 -23.36 -9.72 5.40
CA LYS A 288 -22.99 -9.81 3.96
C LYS A 288 -21.54 -10.23 3.71
N ARG A 289 -20.71 -10.33 4.76
CA ARG A 289 -19.33 -10.81 4.59
C ARG A 289 -19.23 -12.32 4.77
N GLU A 290 -18.27 -12.92 4.11
CA GLU A 290 -17.82 -14.29 4.42
C GLU A 290 -17.04 -14.30 5.74
N GLU A 291 -16.99 -15.44 6.40
CA GLU A 291 -16.24 -15.59 7.65
C GLU A 291 -14.74 -15.43 7.40
N ASN A 292 -14.22 -16.08 6.37
CA ASN A 292 -12.82 -16.02 5.98
C ASN A 292 -12.63 -16.12 4.46
N TYR A 293 -12.15 -15.05 3.83
CA TYR A 293 -11.91 -15.01 2.38
C TYR A 293 -10.70 -15.85 1.92
N LEU A 294 -9.78 -16.21 2.82
CA LEU A 294 -8.65 -17.07 2.51
C LEU A 294 -9.08 -18.50 2.17
N ASP A 295 -10.23 -18.94 2.66
CA ASP A 295 -10.77 -20.29 2.40
C ASP A 295 -11.14 -20.51 0.93
N PHE A 296 -11.26 -19.42 0.16
CA PHE A 296 -11.54 -19.46 -1.27
C PHE A 296 -10.27 -19.49 -2.15
N LEU A 297 -9.09 -19.37 -1.55
CA LEU A 297 -7.83 -19.45 -2.28
C LEU A 297 -7.49 -20.91 -2.60
N ASN A 298 -7.81 -21.31 -3.82
CA ASN A 298 -7.65 -22.67 -4.29
C ASN A 298 -7.07 -22.68 -5.71
N SER A 299 -6.02 -23.48 -5.95
CA SER A 299 -5.41 -23.64 -7.26
C SER A 299 -6.38 -24.16 -8.33
N ASP A 300 -7.35 -24.97 -7.92
CA ASP A 300 -8.34 -25.59 -8.80
C ASP A 300 -9.66 -24.81 -8.85
N GLY A 301 -9.66 -23.59 -8.32
CA GLY A 301 -10.86 -22.76 -8.16
C GLY A 301 -11.55 -22.35 -9.46
N LEU A 302 -10.89 -22.51 -10.62
CA LEU A 302 -11.45 -22.22 -11.94
C LEU A 302 -12.18 -23.40 -12.58
N GLU A 303 -11.98 -24.64 -12.10
CA GLU A 303 -12.60 -25.83 -12.68
C GLU A 303 -14.12 -25.71 -12.75
N GLY A 304 -14.69 -25.81 -13.94
CA GLY A 304 -16.12 -25.71 -14.21
C GLY A 304 -16.74 -24.31 -14.01
N LYS A 305 -15.97 -23.28 -13.65
CA LYS A 305 -16.49 -21.91 -13.53
C LYS A 305 -16.77 -21.30 -14.88
N ARG A 306 -17.91 -20.65 -15.03
CA ARG A 306 -18.30 -19.94 -16.27
C ARG A 306 -17.82 -18.49 -16.22
N LEU A 307 -16.93 -18.11 -17.16
CA LEU A 307 -16.37 -16.77 -17.27
C LEU A 307 -16.82 -16.11 -18.56
N GLY A 308 -17.47 -14.95 -18.46
CA GLY A 308 -17.92 -14.18 -19.60
C GLY A 308 -16.88 -13.18 -20.08
N VAL A 309 -16.62 -13.13 -21.39
CA VAL A 309 -15.76 -12.13 -22.03
C VAL A 309 -16.62 -10.99 -22.58
N PHE A 310 -16.56 -9.83 -21.91
CA PHE A 310 -17.32 -8.66 -22.32
C PHE A 310 -16.55 -7.86 -23.36
N ARG A 311 -16.70 -8.26 -24.63
CA ARG A 311 -15.92 -7.75 -25.77
C ARG A 311 -16.03 -6.24 -25.99
N SER A 312 -17.16 -5.63 -25.68
CA SER A 312 -17.36 -4.19 -25.87
C SER A 312 -16.41 -3.30 -25.05
N LEU A 313 -15.75 -3.85 -23.99
CA LEU A 313 -14.71 -3.16 -23.23
C LEU A 313 -13.28 -3.44 -23.72
N VAL A 314 -13.10 -4.31 -24.70
CA VAL A 314 -11.80 -4.77 -25.19
C VAL A 314 -11.59 -4.44 -26.67
N ASP A 315 -12.64 -4.60 -27.49
CA ASP A 315 -12.58 -4.44 -28.93
C ASP A 315 -12.88 -2.99 -29.34
N HIS A 316 -12.00 -2.05 -28.95
CA HIS A 316 -12.02 -0.67 -29.38
C HIS A 316 -10.95 -0.42 -30.45
N ASP A 317 -11.21 0.54 -31.36
CA ASP A 317 -10.29 0.90 -32.44
C ASP A 317 -8.97 1.47 -31.90
N ASP A 318 -9.00 2.08 -30.72
CA ASP A 318 -7.85 2.66 -30.00
C ASP A 318 -7.23 1.73 -28.95
N ALA A 319 -7.69 0.46 -28.88
CA ALA A 319 -7.11 -0.52 -27.98
C ALA A 319 -5.68 -0.88 -28.39
N ASP A 320 -4.74 -0.81 -27.44
CA ASP A 320 -3.35 -1.21 -27.67
C ASP A 320 -3.28 -2.69 -28.10
N PRO A 321 -2.66 -3.00 -29.27
CA PRO A 321 -2.62 -4.36 -29.79
C PRO A 321 -1.80 -5.33 -28.90
N GLU A 322 -0.79 -4.87 -28.17
CA GLU A 322 -0.01 -5.71 -27.27
C GLU A 322 -0.84 -6.06 -26.02
N ILE A 323 -1.55 -5.09 -25.46
CA ILE A 323 -2.48 -5.32 -24.33
C ILE A 323 -3.60 -6.27 -24.75
N LYS A 324 -4.16 -6.11 -25.97
CA LYS A 324 -5.18 -7.02 -26.50
C LYS A 324 -4.65 -8.44 -26.65
N ALA A 325 -3.42 -8.62 -27.12
CA ALA A 325 -2.78 -9.93 -27.24
C ALA A 325 -2.60 -10.61 -25.87
N ILE A 326 -2.14 -9.88 -24.86
CA ILE A 326 -2.01 -10.37 -23.47
C ILE A 326 -3.38 -10.77 -22.91
N PHE A 327 -4.41 -9.96 -23.15
CA PHE A 327 -5.77 -10.28 -22.71
C PHE A 327 -6.30 -11.57 -23.35
N LEU A 328 -6.07 -11.78 -24.66
CA LEU A 328 -6.46 -13.01 -25.35
C LEU A 328 -5.70 -14.23 -24.83
N GLN A 329 -4.42 -14.06 -24.50
CA GLN A 329 -3.64 -15.13 -23.85
C GLN A 329 -4.20 -15.48 -22.49
N ALA A 330 -4.56 -14.47 -21.66
CA ALA A 330 -5.18 -14.71 -20.36
C ALA A 330 -6.51 -15.48 -20.45
N ILE A 331 -7.34 -15.22 -21.47
CA ILE A 331 -8.55 -16.02 -21.73
C ILE A 331 -8.19 -17.49 -22.02
N SER A 332 -7.15 -17.72 -22.83
CA SER A 332 -6.67 -19.07 -23.13
C SER A 332 -6.17 -19.79 -21.88
N ASP A 333 -5.41 -19.09 -21.02
CA ASP A 333 -4.89 -19.62 -19.78
C ASP A 333 -6.01 -19.98 -18.79
N LEU A 334 -7.05 -19.14 -18.68
CA LEU A 334 -8.24 -19.41 -17.87
C LEU A 334 -8.99 -20.66 -18.36
N ALA A 335 -9.13 -20.81 -19.68
CA ALA A 335 -9.74 -22.00 -20.27
C ALA A 335 -8.89 -23.26 -19.99
N ALA A 336 -7.56 -23.17 -20.10
CA ALA A 336 -6.65 -24.27 -19.80
C ALA A 336 -6.69 -24.66 -18.31
N ALA A 337 -7.00 -23.72 -17.41
CA ALA A 337 -7.22 -23.95 -15.98
C ALA A 337 -8.64 -24.48 -15.64
N GLY A 338 -9.42 -24.92 -16.64
CA GLY A 338 -10.72 -25.56 -16.45
C GLY A 338 -11.93 -24.63 -16.48
N ALA A 339 -11.75 -23.34 -16.73
CA ALA A 339 -12.88 -22.41 -16.86
C ALA A 339 -13.65 -22.62 -18.18
N ILE A 340 -14.98 -22.47 -18.13
CA ILE A 340 -15.86 -22.45 -19.29
C ILE A 340 -15.98 -21.01 -19.77
N ILE A 341 -15.38 -20.69 -20.91
CA ILE A 341 -15.40 -19.34 -21.48
C ILE A 341 -16.69 -19.10 -22.26
N VAL A 342 -17.40 -18.02 -21.92
CA VAL A 342 -18.59 -17.52 -22.64
C VAL A 342 -18.16 -16.25 -23.38
N ASP A 343 -17.91 -16.35 -24.68
CA ASP A 343 -17.35 -15.28 -25.50
C ASP A 343 -18.12 -15.13 -26.83
N PRO A 344 -18.74 -13.99 -27.11
CA PRO A 344 -18.88 -12.81 -26.25
C PRO A 344 -19.93 -12.98 -25.15
N LEU A 345 -19.74 -12.27 -24.02
CA LEU A 345 -20.80 -12.03 -23.07
C LEU A 345 -21.61 -10.80 -23.52
N GLU A 346 -22.91 -10.98 -23.71
CA GLU A 346 -23.83 -9.90 -24.02
C GLU A 346 -24.55 -9.45 -22.74
N ILE A 347 -24.50 -8.15 -22.46
CA ILE A 347 -25.28 -7.51 -21.39
C ILE A 347 -26.32 -6.60 -22.05
N ARG A 348 -27.58 -6.99 -21.91
CA ARG A 348 -28.71 -6.23 -22.50
C ARG A 348 -28.71 -4.80 -22.00
N ASP A 349 -28.90 -3.86 -22.92
CA ASP A 349 -29.03 -2.42 -22.65
C ASP A 349 -27.84 -1.79 -21.92
N PHE A 350 -26.67 -2.44 -21.93
CA PHE A 350 -25.46 -1.99 -21.19
C PHE A 350 -25.12 -0.53 -21.51
N GLN A 351 -25.08 -0.16 -22.81
CA GLN A 351 -24.72 1.19 -23.22
C GLN A 351 -25.76 2.22 -22.75
N VAL A 352 -27.04 1.90 -22.90
CA VAL A 352 -28.16 2.77 -22.49
C VAL A 352 -28.11 3.00 -20.97
N LEU A 353 -27.87 1.94 -20.20
CA LEU A 353 -27.77 2.02 -18.74
C LEU A 353 -26.52 2.79 -18.31
N SER A 354 -25.38 2.56 -18.97
CA SER A 354 -24.13 3.25 -18.71
C SER A 354 -24.22 4.75 -18.95
N ASP A 355 -24.88 5.17 -20.03
CA ASP A 355 -25.01 6.57 -20.41
C ASP A 355 -25.98 7.36 -19.50
N GLN A 356 -26.83 6.67 -18.74
CA GLN A 356 -27.80 7.29 -17.82
C GLN A 356 -27.23 7.61 -16.43
N ILE A 357 -26.00 7.16 -16.12
CA ILE A 357 -25.40 7.35 -14.80
C ILE A 357 -24.79 8.75 -14.70
N PRO A 358 -25.37 9.69 -13.92
CA PRO A 358 -24.77 11.00 -13.74
C PRO A 358 -23.47 10.87 -12.94
N PHE A 359 -22.42 11.56 -13.39
CA PHE A 359 -21.15 11.61 -12.67
C PHE A 359 -21.07 12.88 -11.82
N CYS A 360 -20.72 12.73 -10.53
CA CYS A 360 -20.42 13.81 -9.58
C CYS A 360 -21.54 14.80 -9.24
N GLY A 361 -22.79 14.56 -9.58
CA GLY A 361 -23.89 15.47 -9.27
C GLY A 361 -24.07 15.81 -7.78
N ARG A 362 -23.60 14.92 -6.89
CA ARG A 362 -23.68 15.06 -5.43
C ARG A 362 -22.37 15.52 -4.77
N PHE A 363 -21.25 15.63 -5.49
CA PHE A 363 -19.91 15.86 -4.93
C PHE A 363 -19.88 16.97 -3.87
N ARG A 364 -20.44 18.14 -4.19
CA ARG A 364 -20.49 19.27 -3.24
C ARG A 364 -21.22 18.92 -1.93
N TYR A 365 -22.31 18.18 -2.04
CA TYR A 365 -23.09 17.75 -0.87
C TYR A 365 -22.30 16.73 -0.04
N ASP A 366 -21.78 15.70 -0.70
CA ASP A 366 -21.10 14.59 -0.03
C ASP A 366 -19.81 15.04 0.65
N VAL A 367 -19.01 15.90 0.02
CA VAL A 367 -17.82 16.53 0.65
C VAL A 367 -18.23 17.46 1.79
N GLY A 368 -19.35 18.18 1.65
CA GLY A 368 -19.89 18.98 2.74
C GLY A 368 -20.34 18.17 3.96
N GLN A 369 -20.84 16.93 3.78
CA GLN A 369 -21.12 16.02 4.89
C GLN A 369 -19.82 15.51 5.53
N TYR A 370 -18.82 15.14 4.70
CA TYR A 370 -17.51 14.76 5.20
C TYR A 370 -16.88 15.87 6.07
N PHE A 371 -16.90 17.10 5.66
CA PHE A 371 -16.35 18.21 6.48
C PHE A 371 -17.08 18.37 7.82
N LYS A 372 -18.40 18.12 7.86
CA LYS A 372 -19.14 18.15 9.13
C LYS A 372 -18.78 17.00 10.07
N SER A 373 -18.30 15.87 9.54
CA SER A 373 -17.88 14.75 10.38
C SER A 373 -16.50 14.98 11.02
N LEU A 374 -15.75 16.00 10.58
CA LEU A 374 -14.48 16.41 11.18
C LEU A 374 -14.64 17.39 12.36
N GLU A 375 -15.85 17.96 12.56
CA GLU A 375 -16.16 18.86 13.69
C GLU A 375 -16.45 18.05 14.97
#